data_6d5df02b9aa179c43eb8fef8d8510711
#
_entry.id   6d5df02b9aa179c43eb8fef8d8510711
#
_cell.length_a   1.000
_cell.length_b   1.000
_cell.length_c   1.000
_cell.angle_alpha   90.00
_cell.angle_beta   90.00
_cell.angle_gamma   90.00
#
_symmetry.space_group_name_H-M   'P 1'
#
loop_
_entity.id
_entity.type
_entity.pdbx_description
1 polymer ?
#
loop_
_entity_poly.entity_id
_entity_poly.type
_entity_poly.pdbx_seq_one_letter_code
_entity_poly.pdbx_strand_id
1 'polypeptide(L)'
;MVSVANTQLKIATFNLFNYLEPPNAYYDFERIYSAEQWAKKQKWITEYLREYQPDIIGFQEVFSPESLKELVATQGYHYFAFVDQPEVIDDFIYRSPVVAIASRYPIVDVAAVTANTKLAQTLGLVDDFSFSRKVVRATIEAPHIGNCDCYVVHFKSKRSMIEVDEINNEWSPEKVIIESLKASVAGGWGATIQRGSEAALLMIEMIERREATNNPMLLIGDFNNTLTDGVLNHLLTSTLRFVSTIDRDAYLAKYCLNDAWNLFEVSLTNEGNEGNEENETSRKVIAKRAPTHYFGTSSSVLDYVLLSCEFDASYHDSLYQVSGYDTYDRHLINPIFDRDGESTDHGIVLITLTLRS
;
A
#
# COMPACT_ATOMS: atom_id res chain seq x y z
N MET A 1 -28.65 -24.55 -7.66
CA MET A 1 -27.31 -24.84 -7.13
C MET A 1 -27.07 -23.79 -6.07
N VAL A 2 -26.94 -24.19 -4.80
CA VAL A 2 -26.59 -23.29 -3.73
C VAL A 2 -25.13 -22.89 -4.01
N SER A 3 -24.87 -21.61 -4.30
CA SER A 3 -23.52 -21.06 -4.39
C SER A 3 -22.83 -21.41 -3.07
N VAL A 4 -21.75 -22.17 -3.11
CA VAL A 4 -20.86 -22.32 -1.95
C VAL A 4 -20.42 -20.90 -1.62
N ALA A 5 -20.85 -20.40 -0.47
CA ALA A 5 -20.48 -19.06 -0.02
C ALA A 5 -18.94 -18.98 -0.04
N ASN A 6 -18.40 -17.99 -0.72
CA ASN A 6 -16.96 -17.80 -0.79
C ASN A 6 -16.47 -17.49 0.64
N THR A 7 -15.80 -18.44 1.27
CA THR A 7 -15.32 -18.33 2.65
C THR A 7 -13.98 -17.62 2.75
N GLN A 8 -13.37 -17.26 1.61
CA GLN A 8 -12.09 -16.59 1.53
C GLN A 8 -12.23 -15.26 0.80
N LEU A 9 -11.44 -14.28 1.23
CA LEU A 9 -11.26 -12.99 0.60
C LEU A 9 -9.76 -12.73 0.45
N LYS A 10 -9.30 -12.46 -0.76
CA LYS A 10 -7.89 -12.19 -1.07
C LYS A 10 -7.69 -10.71 -1.35
N ILE A 11 -6.71 -10.10 -0.71
CA ILE A 11 -6.40 -8.67 -0.84
C ILE A 11 -4.94 -8.50 -1.18
N ALA A 12 -4.64 -7.65 -2.17
CA ALA A 12 -3.27 -7.38 -2.60
C ALA A 12 -2.95 -5.88 -2.67
N THR A 13 -1.67 -5.55 -2.49
CA THR A 13 -1.10 -4.26 -2.89
C THR A 13 -0.01 -4.49 -3.93
N PHE A 14 -0.02 -3.70 -5.00
CA PHE A 14 0.81 -3.90 -6.17
C PHE A 14 1.31 -2.56 -6.73
N ASN A 15 2.54 -2.19 -6.41
CA ASN A 15 3.23 -1.10 -7.07
C ASN A 15 3.63 -1.56 -8.48
N LEU A 16 3.15 -0.86 -9.52
CA LEU A 16 3.29 -1.27 -10.93
C LEU A 16 4.59 -0.81 -11.58
N PHE A 17 5.38 0.01 -10.90
CA PHE A 17 6.60 0.60 -11.43
C PHE A 17 6.38 1.29 -12.78
N ASN A 18 5.90 2.54 -12.72
CA ASN A 18 5.70 3.42 -13.87
C ASN A 18 4.77 2.84 -14.96
N TYR A 19 3.55 2.46 -14.59
CA TYR A 19 2.57 1.96 -15.55
C TYR A 19 2.05 3.09 -16.44
N LEU A 20 2.75 3.33 -17.56
CA LEU A 20 2.43 4.37 -18.55
C LEU A 20 2.39 3.79 -19.97
N GLU A 21 1.27 3.97 -20.64
CA GLU A 21 1.05 3.53 -22.02
C GLU A 21 1.87 4.38 -23.01
N PRO A 22 2.62 3.75 -23.95
CA PRO A 22 3.30 4.49 -25.01
C PRO A 22 2.29 5.17 -25.95
N PRO A 23 2.64 6.29 -26.62
CA PRO A 23 4.01 6.82 -26.77
C PRO A 23 4.44 7.82 -25.68
N ASN A 24 3.76 7.85 -24.56
CA ASN A 24 4.02 8.81 -23.49
C ASN A 24 5.30 8.47 -22.70
N ALA A 25 5.95 9.50 -22.17
CA ALA A 25 7.16 9.39 -21.37
C ALA A 25 6.86 9.63 -19.87
N TYR A 26 7.54 8.91 -18.97
CA TYR A 26 7.42 9.13 -17.54
C TYR A 26 8.67 9.83 -16.99
N TYR A 27 8.46 10.91 -16.24
CA TYR A 27 9.44 11.80 -15.62
C TYR A 27 10.32 12.62 -16.59
N ASP A 28 10.90 12.01 -17.62
CA ASP A 28 11.70 12.66 -18.65
C ASP A 28 11.42 12.07 -20.04
N PHE A 29 11.77 12.82 -21.09
CA PHE A 29 11.39 12.50 -22.47
C PHE A 29 12.02 11.21 -23.04
N GLU A 30 13.05 10.67 -22.39
CA GLU A 30 13.73 9.45 -22.86
C GLU A 30 13.06 8.17 -22.35
N ARG A 31 12.22 8.27 -21.33
CA ARG A 31 11.60 7.12 -20.67
C ARG A 31 10.26 6.75 -21.26
N ILE A 32 10.31 6.13 -22.41
CA ILE A 32 9.14 5.65 -23.16
C ILE A 32 9.25 4.14 -23.34
N TYR A 33 8.21 3.42 -22.98
CA TYR A 33 8.13 1.99 -23.31
C TYR A 33 8.00 1.79 -24.82
N SER A 34 8.79 0.88 -25.39
CA SER A 34 8.49 0.36 -26.73
C SER A 34 7.19 -0.46 -26.70
N ALA A 35 6.56 -0.66 -27.86
CA ALA A 35 5.38 -1.50 -27.94
C ALA A 35 5.61 -2.93 -27.41
N GLU A 36 6.81 -3.48 -27.61
CA GLU A 36 7.20 -4.80 -27.12
C GLU A 36 7.32 -4.81 -25.59
N GLN A 37 8.01 -3.83 -25.01
CA GLN A 37 8.15 -3.68 -23.56
C GLN A 37 6.79 -3.51 -22.88
N TRP A 38 5.93 -2.67 -23.46
CA TRP A 38 4.58 -2.46 -22.95
C TRP A 38 3.74 -3.75 -22.97
N ALA A 39 3.77 -4.48 -24.07
CA ALA A 39 3.08 -5.76 -24.17
C ALA A 39 3.59 -6.79 -23.15
N LYS A 40 4.91 -6.84 -22.90
CA LYS A 40 5.52 -7.68 -21.87
C LYS A 40 5.05 -7.27 -20.47
N LYS A 41 5.02 -5.98 -20.15
CA LYS A 41 4.53 -5.46 -18.88
C LYS A 41 3.07 -5.82 -18.63
N GLN A 42 2.19 -5.56 -19.61
CA GLN A 42 0.78 -5.93 -19.51
C GLN A 42 0.57 -7.45 -19.34
N LYS A 43 1.33 -8.25 -20.10
CA LYS A 43 1.29 -9.70 -20.01
C LYS A 43 1.71 -10.17 -18.61
N TRP A 44 2.80 -9.63 -18.06
CA TRP A 44 3.31 -9.99 -16.73
C TRP A 44 2.28 -9.71 -15.64
N ILE A 45 1.66 -8.51 -15.65
CA ILE A 45 0.58 -8.14 -14.74
C ILE A 45 -0.60 -9.11 -14.88
N THR A 46 -1.02 -9.40 -16.11
CA THR A 46 -2.14 -10.31 -16.40
C THR A 46 -1.87 -11.72 -15.89
N GLU A 47 -0.65 -12.23 -16.04
CA GLU A 47 -0.23 -13.55 -15.55
C GLU A 47 -0.30 -13.62 -14.03
N TYR A 48 0.19 -12.58 -13.33
CA TYR A 48 0.06 -12.48 -11.88
C TYR A 48 -1.42 -12.50 -11.43
N LEU A 49 -2.25 -11.66 -12.04
CA LEU A 49 -3.68 -11.57 -11.70
C LEU A 49 -4.41 -12.90 -11.91
N ARG A 50 -4.04 -13.64 -12.96
CA ARG A 50 -4.64 -14.94 -13.29
C ARG A 50 -4.19 -16.04 -12.31
N GLU A 51 -2.94 -16.03 -11.90
CA GLU A 51 -2.36 -17.04 -11.00
C GLU A 51 -2.86 -16.86 -9.56
N TYR A 52 -2.80 -15.64 -9.03
CA TYR A 52 -3.05 -15.37 -7.61
C TYR A 52 -4.50 -14.97 -7.31
N GLN A 53 -5.21 -14.42 -8.27
CA GLN A 53 -6.63 -14.07 -8.23
C GLN A 53 -7.03 -13.29 -6.96
N PRO A 54 -6.38 -12.17 -6.61
CA PRO A 54 -6.89 -11.33 -5.54
C PRO A 54 -8.30 -10.82 -5.85
N ASP A 55 -9.10 -10.58 -4.81
CA ASP A 55 -10.46 -10.04 -4.95
C ASP A 55 -10.48 -8.52 -4.93
N ILE A 56 -9.58 -7.93 -4.15
CA ILE A 56 -9.38 -6.48 -4.01
C ILE A 56 -7.89 -6.20 -4.20
N ILE A 57 -7.56 -5.21 -5.03
CA ILE A 57 -6.17 -4.82 -5.30
C ILE A 57 -6.03 -3.30 -5.25
N GLY A 58 -5.07 -2.80 -4.45
CA GLY A 58 -4.58 -1.43 -4.55
C GLY A 58 -3.36 -1.35 -5.45
N PHE A 59 -3.39 -0.44 -6.39
CA PHE A 59 -2.29 -0.20 -7.33
C PHE A 59 -1.59 1.13 -7.04
N GLN A 60 -0.26 1.15 -7.20
CA GLN A 60 0.57 2.34 -7.10
C GLN A 60 1.36 2.53 -8.41
N GLU A 61 1.85 3.75 -8.63
CA GLU A 61 2.59 4.16 -9.83
C GLU A 61 1.81 4.02 -11.14
N VAL A 62 0.53 4.39 -11.08
CA VAL A 62 -0.37 4.35 -12.22
C VAL A 62 -0.34 5.69 -12.95
N PHE A 63 0.21 5.72 -14.15
CA PHE A 63 0.19 6.88 -15.05
C PHE A 63 -0.89 6.76 -16.13
N SER A 64 -1.34 5.54 -16.45
CA SER A 64 -2.41 5.28 -17.42
C SER A 64 -3.57 4.54 -16.76
N PRO A 65 -4.38 5.21 -15.92
CA PRO A 65 -5.44 4.56 -15.17
C PRO A 65 -6.53 3.95 -16.04
N GLU A 66 -6.88 4.55 -17.18
CA GLU A 66 -7.88 3.98 -18.08
C GLU A 66 -7.38 2.69 -18.75
N SER A 67 -6.12 2.65 -19.20
CA SER A 67 -5.50 1.44 -19.75
C SER A 67 -5.42 0.32 -18.70
N LEU A 68 -5.12 0.67 -17.44
CA LEU A 68 -5.13 -0.31 -16.33
C LEU A 68 -6.55 -0.85 -16.08
N LYS A 69 -7.56 0.01 -16.10
CA LYS A 69 -8.97 -0.37 -15.96
C LYS A 69 -9.39 -1.39 -17.03
N GLU A 70 -9.02 -1.15 -18.28
CA GLU A 70 -9.29 -2.08 -19.39
C GLU A 70 -8.58 -3.42 -19.16
N LEU A 71 -7.31 -3.39 -18.77
CA LEU A 71 -6.53 -4.60 -18.50
C LEU A 71 -7.17 -5.44 -17.39
N VAL A 72 -7.46 -4.84 -16.22
CA VAL A 72 -8.01 -5.59 -15.09
C VAL A 72 -9.44 -6.08 -15.34
N ALA A 73 -10.23 -5.36 -16.15
CA ALA A 73 -11.56 -5.79 -16.57
C ALA A 73 -11.51 -7.14 -17.31
N THR A 74 -10.48 -7.39 -18.13
CA THR A 74 -10.27 -8.68 -18.80
C THR A 74 -9.99 -9.83 -17.82
N GLN A 75 -9.58 -9.51 -16.59
CA GLN A 75 -9.28 -10.47 -15.52
C GLN A 75 -10.44 -10.60 -14.51
N GLY A 76 -11.62 -10.03 -14.82
CA GLY A 76 -12.84 -10.17 -14.03
C GLY A 76 -12.99 -9.14 -12.90
N TYR A 77 -12.24 -8.04 -12.93
CA TYR A 77 -12.47 -6.91 -12.05
C TYR A 77 -13.47 -5.96 -12.69
N HIS A 78 -14.69 -6.01 -12.21
CA HIS A 78 -15.79 -5.22 -12.75
C HIS A 78 -15.88 -3.81 -12.16
N TYR A 79 -15.18 -3.59 -11.05
CA TYR A 79 -15.16 -2.31 -10.33
C TYR A 79 -13.73 -1.80 -10.26
N PHE A 80 -13.55 -0.56 -10.71
CA PHE A 80 -12.25 0.11 -10.71
C PHE A 80 -12.45 1.58 -10.36
N ALA A 81 -11.59 2.12 -9.51
CA ALA A 81 -11.67 3.51 -9.10
C ALA A 81 -10.28 4.13 -8.92
N PHE A 82 -10.20 5.40 -9.25
CA PHE A 82 -9.11 6.33 -8.93
C PHE A 82 -9.72 7.73 -8.75
N VAL A 83 -8.99 8.66 -8.12
CA VAL A 83 -9.54 9.98 -7.72
C VAL A 83 -8.69 11.14 -8.17
N ASP A 84 -7.65 10.89 -8.95
CA ASP A 84 -6.73 11.89 -9.46
C ASP A 84 -6.31 11.58 -10.88
N GLN A 85 -5.69 12.57 -11.54
CA GLN A 85 -5.06 12.40 -12.84
C GLN A 85 -3.56 12.67 -12.70
N PRO A 86 -2.70 11.92 -13.40
CA PRO A 86 -1.30 12.23 -13.47
C PRO A 86 -1.06 13.63 -14.05
N GLU A 87 -0.07 14.32 -13.54
CA GLU A 87 0.36 15.59 -14.12
C GLU A 87 1.06 15.34 -15.45
N VAL A 88 0.71 16.11 -16.48
CA VAL A 88 1.31 16.03 -17.82
C VAL A 88 2.02 17.34 -18.15
N ILE A 89 3.29 17.23 -18.57
CA ILE A 89 4.12 18.34 -19.00
C ILE A 89 4.44 18.15 -20.48
N ASP A 90 4.41 19.24 -21.24
CA ASP A 90 4.73 19.24 -22.68
C ASP A 90 3.93 18.18 -23.49
N ASP A 91 2.64 17.99 -23.11
CA ASP A 91 1.64 17.14 -23.74
C ASP A 91 1.88 15.61 -23.66
N PHE A 92 3.08 15.15 -23.32
CA PHE A 92 3.39 13.71 -23.31
C PHE A 92 4.33 13.23 -22.19
N ILE A 93 4.88 14.13 -21.35
CA ILE A 93 5.72 13.76 -20.22
C ILE A 93 4.85 13.72 -18.96
N TYR A 94 4.67 12.53 -18.42
CA TYR A 94 3.84 12.29 -17.25
C TYR A 94 4.67 12.36 -15.97
N ARG A 95 4.18 13.10 -15.00
CA ARG A 95 4.70 13.18 -13.63
C ARG A 95 3.59 12.88 -12.63
N SER A 96 3.97 12.62 -11.39
CA SER A 96 3.01 12.40 -10.28
C SER A 96 2.00 11.29 -10.56
N PRO A 97 2.46 10.01 -10.58
CA PRO A 97 1.55 8.88 -10.79
C PRO A 97 0.48 8.83 -9.71
N VAL A 98 -0.67 8.29 -10.05
CA VAL A 98 -1.81 8.14 -9.14
C VAL A 98 -1.86 6.74 -8.53
N VAL A 99 -2.72 6.57 -7.54
CA VAL A 99 -3.11 5.26 -7.01
C VAL A 99 -4.49 4.89 -7.52
N ALA A 100 -4.74 3.58 -7.63
CA ALA A 100 -6.03 3.06 -8.07
C ALA A 100 -6.42 1.81 -7.27
N ILE A 101 -7.68 1.44 -7.32
CA ILE A 101 -8.21 0.22 -6.72
C ILE A 101 -9.07 -0.54 -7.72
N ALA A 102 -8.89 -1.86 -7.77
CA ALA A 102 -9.74 -2.77 -8.51
C ALA A 102 -10.41 -3.75 -7.55
N SER A 103 -11.67 -4.10 -7.81
CA SER A 103 -12.42 -5.03 -7.00
C SER A 103 -13.31 -5.94 -7.86
N ARG A 104 -13.47 -7.19 -7.43
CA ARG A 104 -14.49 -8.11 -7.94
C ARG A 104 -15.86 -7.82 -7.31
N TYR A 105 -15.88 -7.17 -6.14
CA TYR A 105 -17.07 -6.79 -5.41
C TYR A 105 -17.46 -5.35 -5.68
N PRO A 106 -18.74 -4.98 -5.51
CA PRO A 106 -19.23 -3.64 -5.78
C PRO A 106 -18.47 -2.57 -4.99
N ILE A 107 -18.01 -1.53 -5.70
CA ILE A 107 -17.56 -0.28 -5.11
C ILE A 107 -18.78 0.65 -5.08
N VAL A 108 -19.29 0.92 -3.89
CA VAL A 108 -20.55 1.67 -3.69
C VAL A 108 -20.32 3.16 -3.45
N ASP A 109 -19.12 3.54 -3.02
CA ASP A 109 -18.72 4.94 -2.83
C ASP A 109 -17.23 5.12 -3.08
N VAL A 110 -16.83 6.26 -3.65
CA VAL A 110 -15.43 6.61 -3.94
C VAL A 110 -15.20 8.07 -3.60
N ALA A 111 -14.11 8.35 -2.89
CA ALA A 111 -13.69 9.71 -2.61
C ALA A 111 -12.16 9.85 -2.54
N ALA A 112 -11.68 11.03 -2.88
CA ALA A 112 -10.33 11.45 -2.49
C ALA A 112 -10.33 11.80 -1.01
N VAL A 113 -9.35 11.29 -0.26
CA VAL A 113 -9.14 11.74 1.11
C VAL A 113 -8.49 13.12 1.08
N THR A 114 -9.06 14.05 1.86
CA THR A 114 -8.52 15.40 2.02
C THR A 114 -7.99 15.58 3.44
N ALA A 115 -6.79 16.14 3.55
CA ALA A 115 -6.20 16.41 4.86
C ALA A 115 -6.95 17.53 5.59
N ASN A 116 -7.13 17.38 6.89
CA ASN A 116 -7.68 18.43 7.75
C ASN A 116 -6.68 19.60 7.85
N THR A 117 -6.97 20.69 7.16
CA THR A 117 -6.07 21.85 7.07
C THR A 117 -5.80 22.54 8.42
N LYS A 118 -6.79 22.59 9.31
CA LYS A 118 -6.61 23.18 10.66
C LYS A 118 -5.66 22.33 11.49
N LEU A 119 -5.76 21.02 11.37
CA LEU A 119 -4.86 20.11 12.06
C LEU A 119 -3.45 20.18 11.47
N ALA A 120 -3.33 20.24 10.14
CA ALA A 120 -2.06 20.42 9.47
C ALA A 120 -1.33 21.69 9.97
N GLN A 121 -2.03 22.82 10.06
CA GLN A 121 -1.50 24.06 10.64
C GLN A 121 -1.10 23.90 12.11
N THR A 122 -1.91 23.19 12.92
CA THR A 122 -1.58 22.92 14.32
C THR A 122 -0.28 22.10 14.47
N LEU A 123 -0.01 21.22 13.52
CA LEU A 123 1.22 20.43 13.45
C LEU A 123 2.41 21.23 12.88
N GLY A 124 2.21 22.50 12.53
CA GLY A 124 3.26 23.36 11.97
C GLY A 124 3.56 23.08 10.49
N LEU A 125 2.64 22.43 9.77
CA LEU A 125 2.75 22.21 8.34
C LEU A 125 2.33 23.45 7.54
N VAL A 126 2.66 23.46 6.26
CA VAL A 126 2.26 24.54 5.34
C VAL A 126 0.73 24.64 5.22
N ASP A 127 0.23 25.84 4.94
CA ASP A 127 -1.21 26.12 4.89
C ASP A 127 -1.94 25.35 3.78
N ASP A 128 -1.23 24.98 2.73
CA ASP A 128 -1.70 24.24 1.56
C ASP A 128 -1.24 22.77 1.56
N PHE A 129 -1.00 22.20 2.74
CA PHE A 129 -0.58 20.82 2.86
C PHE A 129 -1.52 19.88 2.08
N SER A 130 -0.92 19.02 1.27
CA SER A 130 -1.62 18.00 0.50
C SER A 130 -0.85 16.68 0.51
N PHE A 131 -1.55 15.59 0.28
CA PHE A 131 -0.91 14.30 0.02
C PHE A 131 -0.11 14.36 -1.27
N SER A 132 1.09 13.81 -1.29
CA SER A 132 1.95 13.71 -2.49
C SER A 132 1.25 12.97 -3.64
N ARG A 133 0.37 12.03 -3.32
CA ARG A 133 -0.60 11.39 -4.21
C ARG A 133 -1.92 11.34 -3.47
N LYS A 134 -3.00 11.74 -4.13
CA LYS A 134 -4.33 11.69 -3.50
C LYS A 134 -4.66 10.26 -3.11
N VAL A 135 -5.00 10.08 -1.85
CA VAL A 135 -5.42 8.79 -1.31
C VAL A 135 -6.79 8.44 -1.84
N VAL A 136 -6.95 7.28 -2.45
CA VAL A 136 -8.26 6.73 -2.81
C VAL A 136 -8.90 6.11 -1.57
N ARG A 137 -10.13 6.51 -1.23
CA ARG A 137 -11.01 5.76 -0.36
C ARG A 137 -12.13 5.17 -1.22
N ALA A 138 -12.25 3.85 -1.23
CA ALA A 138 -13.33 3.11 -1.89
C ALA A 138 -14.10 2.32 -0.83
N THR A 139 -15.42 2.54 -0.74
CA THR A 139 -16.29 1.70 0.08
C THR A 139 -16.72 0.49 -0.76
N ILE A 140 -16.30 -0.69 -0.35
CA ILE A 140 -16.54 -1.96 -1.05
C ILE A 140 -17.56 -2.78 -0.27
N GLU A 141 -18.59 -3.27 -0.95
CA GLU A 141 -19.54 -4.22 -0.38
C GLU A 141 -18.92 -5.63 -0.36
N ALA A 142 -18.14 -5.91 0.69
CA ALA A 142 -17.41 -7.15 0.84
C ALA A 142 -18.29 -8.27 1.42
N PRO A 143 -18.11 -9.56 1.01
CA PRO A 143 -18.89 -10.68 1.52
C PRO A 143 -18.82 -10.77 3.05
N HIS A 144 -19.96 -11.03 3.68
CA HIS A 144 -20.13 -11.21 5.12
C HIS A 144 -19.81 -9.99 6.00
N ILE A 145 -19.05 -9.02 5.51
CA ILE A 145 -18.66 -7.79 6.22
C ILE A 145 -19.67 -6.66 5.92
N GLY A 146 -20.21 -6.63 4.69
CA GLY A 146 -20.95 -5.48 4.17
C GLY A 146 -19.98 -4.38 3.71
N ASN A 147 -20.32 -3.13 3.97
CA ASN A 147 -19.49 -1.99 3.57
C ASN A 147 -18.16 -1.95 4.35
N CYS A 148 -17.04 -1.98 3.62
CA CYS A 148 -15.69 -1.82 4.14
C CYS A 148 -15.01 -0.65 3.43
N ASP A 149 -14.45 0.29 4.18
CA ASP A 149 -13.72 1.43 3.63
C ASP A 149 -12.26 1.02 3.36
N CYS A 150 -11.92 0.89 2.07
CA CYS A 150 -10.61 0.52 1.58
C CYS A 150 -9.84 1.76 1.14
N TYR A 151 -8.67 1.97 1.70
CA TYR A 151 -7.78 3.10 1.41
C TYR A 151 -6.55 2.62 0.66
N VAL A 152 -6.22 3.28 -0.46
CA VAL A 152 -5.01 3.00 -1.23
C VAL A 152 -4.08 4.20 -1.15
N VAL A 153 -2.84 3.94 -0.74
CA VAL A 153 -1.81 4.97 -0.55
C VAL A 153 -0.56 4.69 -1.37
N HIS A 154 0.15 5.75 -1.69
CA HIS A 154 1.55 5.74 -2.07
C HIS A 154 2.19 6.96 -1.41
N PHE A 155 2.71 6.79 -0.19
CA PHE A 155 3.27 7.88 0.59
C PHE A 155 4.54 8.45 -0.05
N LYS A 156 4.91 9.66 0.36
CA LYS A 156 6.11 10.36 -0.15
C LYS A 156 7.34 9.47 -0.09
N SER A 157 7.98 9.30 -1.23
CA SER A 157 9.22 8.52 -1.35
C SER A 157 10.36 9.16 -0.53
N LYS A 158 11.46 8.40 -0.31
CA LYS A 158 12.65 8.88 0.38
C LYS A 158 13.50 9.86 -0.47
N ARG A 159 13.14 10.05 -1.75
CA ARG A 159 13.85 11.00 -2.62
C ARG A 159 13.77 12.41 -2.05
N SER A 160 14.89 13.13 -2.11
CA SER A 160 14.96 14.52 -1.69
C SER A 160 13.87 15.37 -2.32
N MET A 161 13.27 16.26 -1.54
CA MET A 161 12.33 17.27 -2.03
C MET A 161 13.03 18.52 -2.59
N ILE A 162 14.34 18.60 -2.41
CA ILE A 162 15.16 19.70 -2.91
C ILE A 162 16.08 19.11 -3.97
N GLU A 163 15.91 19.60 -5.18
CA GLU A 163 16.83 19.34 -6.29
C GLU A 163 17.84 20.50 -6.33
N VAL A 164 19.08 20.20 -6.70
CA VAL A 164 20.06 21.25 -6.97
C VAL A 164 19.74 21.75 -8.37
N ASP A 165 19.12 22.92 -8.43
CA ASP A 165 18.89 23.62 -9.69
C ASP A 165 20.18 23.69 -10.50
N GLU A 166 20.08 23.40 -11.78
CA GLU A 166 21.08 23.30 -12.82
C GLU A 166 22.49 23.67 -12.35
N ILE A 167 23.39 22.69 -12.36
CA ILE A 167 24.81 22.90 -12.00
C ILE A 167 25.24 24.22 -12.57
N ASN A 168 25.35 25.23 -11.72
CA ASN A 168 25.89 26.53 -12.14
C ASN A 168 27.27 26.25 -12.71
N ASN A 169 27.45 26.42 -14.02
CA ASN A 169 28.68 26.13 -14.73
C ASN A 169 29.89 26.91 -14.18
N GLU A 170 29.67 27.89 -13.28
CA GLU A 170 30.69 28.65 -12.57
C GLU A 170 31.14 27.96 -11.27
N TRP A 171 30.49 26.89 -10.83
CA TRP A 171 30.85 26.20 -9.59
C TRP A 171 32.04 25.25 -9.79
N SER A 172 32.96 25.24 -8.80
CA SER A 172 33.97 24.19 -8.75
C SER A 172 33.30 22.81 -8.46
N PRO A 173 33.92 21.68 -8.86
CA PRO A 173 33.42 20.35 -8.54
C PRO A 173 33.16 20.16 -7.04
N GLU A 174 34.00 20.69 -6.17
CA GLU A 174 33.82 20.63 -4.71
C GLU A 174 32.55 21.38 -4.28
N LYS A 175 32.31 22.55 -4.89
CA LYS A 175 31.10 23.34 -4.58
C LYS A 175 29.83 22.60 -4.98
N VAL A 176 29.81 21.94 -6.14
CA VAL A 176 28.71 21.10 -6.59
C VAL A 176 28.44 19.99 -5.58
N ILE A 177 29.46 19.28 -5.13
CA ILE A 177 29.32 18.19 -4.14
C ILE A 177 28.73 18.72 -2.83
N ILE A 178 29.23 19.86 -2.34
CA ILE A 178 28.76 20.46 -1.08
C ILE A 178 27.29 20.86 -1.17
N GLU A 179 26.88 21.53 -2.24
CA GLU A 179 25.48 21.96 -2.42
C GLU A 179 24.54 20.76 -2.65
N SER A 180 24.98 19.75 -3.41
CA SER A 180 24.23 18.50 -3.58
C SER A 180 24.04 17.78 -2.25
N LEU A 181 25.07 17.74 -1.40
CA LEU A 181 24.97 17.14 -0.06
C LEU A 181 23.99 17.90 0.84
N LYS A 182 24.04 19.23 0.85
CA LYS A 182 23.10 20.07 1.61
C LYS A 182 21.66 19.85 1.14
N ALA A 183 21.41 19.85 -0.16
CA ALA A 183 20.10 19.60 -0.74
C ALA A 183 19.60 18.20 -0.40
N SER A 184 20.47 17.18 -0.47
CA SER A 184 20.13 15.82 -0.09
C SER A 184 19.73 15.69 1.38
N VAL A 185 20.47 16.30 2.30
CA VAL A 185 20.17 16.28 3.75
C VAL A 185 18.86 17.01 4.04
N ALA A 186 18.72 18.25 3.58
CA ALA A 186 17.52 19.06 3.85
C ALA A 186 16.28 18.49 3.16
N GLY A 187 16.39 18.10 1.89
CA GLY A 187 15.27 17.55 1.13
C GLY A 187 14.87 16.14 1.59
N GLY A 188 15.82 15.32 2.05
CA GLY A 188 15.54 14.02 2.66
C GLY A 188 14.77 14.15 3.97
N TRP A 189 15.12 15.14 4.80
CA TRP A 189 14.35 15.48 6.00
C TRP A 189 12.94 15.98 5.65
N GLY A 190 12.82 16.87 4.65
CA GLY A 190 11.53 17.33 4.13
C GLY A 190 10.65 16.17 3.68
N ALA A 191 11.20 15.21 2.93
CA ALA A 191 10.48 14.01 2.52
C ALA A 191 10.03 13.14 3.70
N THR A 192 10.82 13.11 4.78
CA THR A 192 10.44 12.38 6.01
C THR A 192 9.29 13.06 6.74
N ILE A 193 9.31 14.39 6.87
CA ILE A 193 8.21 15.17 7.44
C ILE A 193 6.95 14.98 6.61
N GLN A 194 7.04 15.12 5.29
CA GLN A 194 5.89 14.96 4.38
C GLN A 194 5.24 13.57 4.57
N ARG A 195 6.02 12.51 4.49
CA ARG A 195 5.54 11.12 4.64
C ARG A 195 4.89 10.86 6.00
N GLY A 196 5.52 11.32 7.09
CA GLY A 196 4.97 11.16 8.44
C GLY A 196 3.66 11.95 8.62
N SER A 197 3.58 13.14 8.04
CA SER A 197 2.38 13.97 8.07
C SER A 197 1.25 13.37 7.24
N GLU A 198 1.55 12.83 6.05
CA GLU A 198 0.58 12.10 5.22
C GLU A 198 -0.05 10.95 6.01
N ALA A 199 0.78 10.13 6.65
CA ALA A 199 0.30 8.98 7.41
C ALA A 199 -0.52 9.41 8.64
N ALA A 200 -0.07 10.44 9.39
CA ALA A 200 -0.76 10.92 10.58
C ALA A 200 -2.14 11.54 10.25
N LEU A 201 -2.18 12.42 9.25
CA LEU A 201 -3.42 13.08 8.83
C LEU A 201 -4.40 12.07 8.23
N LEU A 202 -3.91 11.11 7.43
CA LEU A 202 -4.75 10.02 6.93
C LEU A 202 -5.37 9.20 8.05
N MET A 203 -4.58 8.79 9.05
CA MET A 203 -5.10 7.98 10.16
C MET A 203 -6.20 8.71 10.92
N ILE A 204 -6.09 10.01 11.10
CA ILE A 204 -7.13 10.82 11.75
C ILE A 204 -8.41 10.86 10.91
N GLU A 205 -8.31 11.09 9.61
CA GLU A 205 -9.46 11.05 8.69
C GLU A 205 -10.11 9.64 8.66
N MET A 206 -9.32 8.57 8.74
CA MET A 206 -9.83 7.21 8.86
C MET A 206 -10.61 6.99 10.16
N ILE A 207 -10.13 7.52 11.28
CA ILE A 207 -10.82 7.46 12.58
C ILE A 207 -12.14 8.23 12.51
N GLU A 208 -12.15 9.47 11.98
CA GLU A 208 -13.36 10.29 11.83
C GLU A 208 -14.38 9.61 10.90
N ARG A 209 -13.92 9.01 9.81
CA ARG A 209 -14.77 8.23 8.91
C ARG A 209 -15.37 7.01 9.59
N ARG A 210 -14.55 6.28 10.35
CA ARG A 210 -14.98 5.11 11.13
C ARG A 210 -16.03 5.49 12.16
N GLU A 211 -15.85 6.62 12.87
CA GLU A 211 -16.83 7.16 13.81
C GLU A 211 -18.17 7.44 13.13
N ALA A 212 -18.14 8.03 11.93
CA ALA A 212 -19.33 8.41 11.18
C ALA A 212 -20.09 7.21 10.58
N THR A 213 -19.40 6.14 10.17
CA THR A 213 -20.00 5.05 9.38
C THR A 213 -20.03 3.71 10.08
N ASN A 214 -19.14 3.51 11.04
CA ASN A 214 -18.84 2.22 11.64
C ASN A 214 -18.31 1.14 10.65
N ASN A 215 -17.90 1.53 9.44
CA ASN A 215 -17.36 0.60 8.45
C ASN A 215 -15.98 0.06 8.89
N PRO A 216 -15.69 -1.24 8.74
CA PRO A 216 -14.33 -1.78 8.81
C PRO A 216 -13.35 -1.02 7.92
N MET A 217 -12.10 -0.96 8.34
CA MET A 217 -11.05 -0.21 7.64
C MET A 217 -9.98 -1.14 7.09
N LEU A 218 -9.54 -0.86 5.87
CA LEU A 218 -8.45 -1.52 5.17
C LEU A 218 -7.54 -0.44 4.59
N LEU A 219 -6.25 -0.46 4.93
CA LEU A 219 -5.25 0.47 4.37
C LEU A 219 -4.16 -0.34 3.68
N ILE A 220 -3.99 -0.10 2.37
CA ILE A 220 -3.05 -0.85 1.52
C ILE A 220 -2.21 0.10 0.68
N GLY A 221 -0.98 -0.27 0.40
CA GLY A 221 -0.13 0.50 -0.51
C GLY A 221 1.35 0.41 -0.25
N ASP A 222 2.07 1.25 -1.00
CA ASP A 222 3.47 1.53 -0.78
C ASP A 222 3.62 2.67 0.23
N PHE A 223 4.14 2.34 1.41
CA PHE A 223 4.34 3.30 2.50
C PHE A 223 5.70 4.02 2.41
N ASN A 224 6.57 3.59 1.50
CA ASN A 224 7.92 4.13 1.29
C ASN A 224 8.79 4.19 2.56
N ASN A 225 8.40 3.45 3.60
CA ASN A 225 9.16 3.28 4.84
C ASN A 225 8.67 2.04 5.59
N THR A 226 9.48 1.59 6.57
CA THR A 226 9.09 0.50 7.45
C THR A 226 8.13 1.00 8.55
N LEU A 227 7.17 0.18 8.94
CA LEU A 227 6.24 0.48 10.06
C LEU A 227 6.95 0.54 11.42
N THR A 228 8.11 -0.08 11.53
CA THR A 228 8.94 -0.07 12.75
C THR A 228 9.76 1.22 12.90
N ASP A 229 9.85 2.03 11.84
CA ASP A 229 10.43 3.36 11.91
C ASP A 229 9.47 4.31 12.65
N GLY A 230 9.97 5.11 13.57
CA GLY A 230 9.19 6.06 14.36
C GLY A 230 8.31 7.02 13.56
N VAL A 231 8.57 7.16 12.25
CA VAL A 231 7.80 8.03 11.35
C VAL A 231 6.40 7.46 11.06
N LEU A 232 6.25 6.14 10.95
CA LEU A 232 4.98 5.48 10.59
C LEU A 232 4.33 4.67 11.71
N ASN A 233 4.99 4.50 12.84
CA ASN A 233 4.48 3.63 13.91
C ASN A 233 3.14 4.11 14.52
N HIS A 234 2.80 5.39 14.37
CA HIS A 234 1.52 5.94 14.82
C HIS A 234 0.32 5.38 14.05
N LEU A 235 0.51 4.82 12.86
CA LEU A 235 -0.54 4.06 12.14
C LEU A 235 -1.01 2.82 12.92
N LEU A 236 -0.14 2.27 13.78
CA LEU A 236 -0.41 1.11 14.61
C LEU A 236 -0.67 1.47 16.08
N THR A 237 -1.00 2.73 16.38
CA THR A 237 -1.27 3.17 17.75
C THR A 237 -2.49 2.47 18.32
N SER A 238 -2.28 1.59 19.29
CA SER A 238 -3.32 0.78 19.93
C SER A 238 -3.45 1.04 21.44
N THR A 239 -2.66 1.96 22.01
CA THR A 239 -2.64 2.23 23.45
C THR A 239 -2.77 3.70 23.79
N LEU A 240 -3.58 4.01 24.80
CA LEU A 240 -3.72 5.34 25.39
C LEU A 240 -3.27 5.30 26.85
N ARG A 241 -2.31 6.16 27.24
CA ARG A 241 -1.69 6.14 28.58
C ARG A 241 -2.64 6.38 29.76
N PHE A 242 -3.80 6.96 29.51
CA PHE A 242 -4.76 7.39 30.53
C PHE A 242 -6.06 6.58 30.53
N VAL A 243 -6.14 5.51 29.75
CA VAL A 243 -7.33 4.67 29.66
C VAL A 243 -6.98 3.23 29.99
N SER A 244 -7.48 2.73 31.08
CA SER A 244 -7.22 1.36 31.54
C SER A 244 -8.51 0.71 32.06
N THR A 245 -9.44 0.37 31.17
CA THR A 245 -10.56 -0.50 31.47
C THR A 245 -10.84 -1.41 30.30
N ILE A 246 -11.19 -2.66 30.55
CA ILE A 246 -11.45 -3.71 29.53
C ILE A 246 -12.44 -3.24 28.47
N ASP A 247 -13.54 -2.58 28.88
CA ASP A 247 -14.56 -2.09 27.94
C ASP A 247 -14.03 -1.01 27.00
N ARG A 248 -13.08 -0.20 27.45
CA ARG A 248 -12.47 0.87 26.65
C ARG A 248 -11.43 0.35 25.69
N ASP A 249 -10.69 -0.70 26.04
CA ASP A 249 -9.73 -1.34 25.15
C ASP A 249 -10.44 -1.98 23.97
N ALA A 250 -11.56 -2.67 24.20
CA ALA A 250 -12.40 -3.22 23.12
C ALA A 250 -12.99 -2.12 22.22
N TYR A 251 -13.37 -0.96 22.79
CA TYR A 251 -13.84 0.18 22.01
C TYR A 251 -12.71 0.82 21.20
N LEU A 252 -11.52 0.97 21.78
CA LEU A 252 -10.34 1.51 21.11
C LEU A 252 -9.92 0.65 19.91
N ALA A 253 -10.00 -0.67 20.00
CA ALA A 253 -9.63 -1.59 18.93
C ALA A 253 -10.37 -1.31 17.61
N LYS A 254 -11.59 -0.78 17.66
CA LYS A 254 -12.37 -0.41 16.47
C LYS A 254 -11.73 0.69 15.63
N TYR A 255 -10.90 1.53 16.24
CA TYR A 255 -10.26 2.68 15.61
C TYR A 255 -8.77 2.46 15.32
N CYS A 256 -8.26 1.26 15.57
CA CYS A 256 -6.86 0.91 15.38
C CYS A 256 -6.69 0.03 14.14
N LEU A 257 -5.48 0.05 13.59
CA LEU A 257 -5.07 -0.82 12.50
C LEU A 257 -4.00 -1.81 13.00
N ASN A 258 -4.02 -3.00 12.43
CA ASN A 258 -3.07 -4.07 12.68
C ASN A 258 -2.35 -4.43 11.37
N ASP A 259 -1.04 -4.67 11.43
CA ASP A 259 -0.31 -5.22 10.28
C ASP A 259 -0.77 -6.66 10.02
N ALA A 260 -1.23 -6.93 8.80
CA ALA A 260 -1.71 -8.25 8.40
C ALA A 260 -0.65 -9.35 8.61
N TRP A 261 0.65 -9.00 8.52
CA TRP A 261 1.72 -9.94 8.86
C TRP A 261 1.67 -10.40 10.32
N ASN A 262 1.51 -9.45 11.25
CA ASN A 262 1.44 -9.78 12.68
C ASN A 262 0.21 -10.65 12.99
N LEU A 263 -0.93 -10.35 12.34
CA LEU A 263 -2.14 -11.16 12.48
C LEU A 263 -1.95 -12.58 11.94
N PHE A 264 -1.23 -12.71 10.82
CA PHE A 264 -0.87 -14.02 10.26
C PHE A 264 0.07 -14.81 11.19
N GLU A 265 1.09 -14.18 11.77
CA GLU A 265 1.99 -14.84 12.73
C GLU A 265 1.22 -15.39 13.96
N VAL A 266 0.23 -14.64 14.45
CA VAL A 266 -0.64 -15.07 15.55
C VAL A 266 -1.48 -16.28 15.13
N SER A 267 -2.03 -16.31 13.92
CA SER A 267 -2.82 -17.46 13.43
C SER A 267 -2.00 -18.74 13.38
N LEU A 268 -0.76 -18.67 12.88
CA LEU A 268 0.15 -19.83 12.84
C LEU A 268 0.49 -20.40 14.23
N THR A 269 0.53 -19.53 15.26
CA THR A 269 0.82 -19.98 16.63
C THR A 269 -0.38 -20.66 17.28
N ASN A 270 -1.60 -20.28 16.93
CA ASN A 270 -2.82 -20.86 17.48
C ASN A 270 -3.11 -22.24 16.87
N GLU A 271 -2.90 -22.43 15.57
CA GLU A 271 -3.05 -23.75 14.91
C GLU A 271 -2.04 -24.79 15.44
N GLY A 272 -0.85 -24.37 15.86
CA GLY A 272 0.16 -25.25 16.45
C GLY A 272 -0.18 -25.76 17.85
N ASN A 273 -1.11 -25.12 18.57
CA ASN A 273 -1.47 -25.51 19.95
C ASN A 273 -2.68 -26.47 20.01
N GLU A 274 -3.43 -26.66 18.93
CA GLU A 274 -4.57 -27.59 18.90
C GLU A 274 -4.17 -29.04 18.57
N GLY A 275 -2.91 -29.29 18.24
CA GLY A 275 -2.36 -30.60 17.87
C GLY A 275 -1.37 -31.17 18.88
N ASN A 276 -1.83 -31.99 19.85
CA ASN A 276 -1.09 -32.95 20.69
C ASN A 276 0.03 -32.42 21.60
N GLU A 277 -0.21 -32.55 22.91
CA GLU A 277 0.72 -32.33 24.04
C GLU A 277 1.96 -33.25 24.09
N GLU A 278 2.30 -34.03 23.06
CA GLU A 278 3.31 -35.09 23.19
C GLU A 278 4.60 -34.92 22.37
N ASN A 279 4.91 -33.76 21.80
CA ASN A 279 6.25 -33.60 21.18
C ASN A 279 6.82 -32.18 21.36
N GLU A 280 7.53 -31.95 22.44
CA GLU A 280 8.30 -30.72 22.75
C GLU A 280 9.47 -30.42 21.79
N THR A 281 9.63 -31.15 20.69
CA THR A 281 10.71 -30.95 19.70
C THR A 281 10.27 -30.40 18.36
N SER A 282 9.00 -30.00 18.22
CA SER A 282 8.57 -29.29 17.02
C SER A 282 9.17 -27.87 16.99
N ARG A 283 10.27 -27.72 16.26
CA ARG A 283 10.87 -26.42 15.95
C ARG A 283 9.76 -25.52 15.39
N LYS A 284 9.34 -24.53 16.18
CA LYS A 284 8.47 -23.46 15.77
C LYS A 284 9.07 -22.88 14.48
N VAL A 285 8.47 -23.15 13.32
CA VAL A 285 8.88 -22.53 12.06
C VAL A 285 8.49 -21.07 12.21
N ILE A 286 9.46 -20.24 12.58
CA ILE A 286 9.28 -18.80 12.58
C ILE A 286 9.20 -18.40 11.12
N ALA A 287 7.99 -18.13 10.63
CA ALA A 287 7.81 -17.55 9.31
C ALA A 287 8.58 -16.23 9.26
N LYS A 288 9.37 -16.02 8.22
CA LYS A 288 10.09 -14.76 8.02
C LYS A 288 9.39 -13.99 6.93
N ARG A 289 8.97 -12.76 7.24
CA ARG A 289 8.42 -11.83 6.26
C ARG A 289 9.46 -11.57 5.17
N ALA A 290 9.10 -11.82 3.91
CA ALA A 290 9.95 -11.45 2.78
C ALA A 290 9.92 -9.93 2.56
N PRO A 291 11.05 -9.32 2.17
CA PRO A 291 11.07 -7.92 1.77
C PRO A 291 10.24 -7.66 0.52
N THR A 292 9.75 -6.44 0.38
CA THR A 292 9.05 -6.00 -0.84
C THR A 292 9.92 -5.13 -1.74
N HIS A 293 11.06 -4.66 -1.27
CA HIS A 293 11.96 -3.83 -2.06
C HIS A 293 13.43 -4.17 -1.75
N TYR A 294 14.26 -4.18 -2.82
CA TYR A 294 15.67 -4.51 -2.76
C TYR A 294 16.48 -3.38 -3.40
N PHE A 295 17.46 -2.86 -2.67
CA PHE A 295 18.37 -1.83 -3.16
C PHE A 295 19.82 -2.17 -2.80
N GLY A 296 20.62 -2.56 -3.79
CA GLY A 296 21.98 -3.03 -3.58
C GLY A 296 21.99 -4.28 -2.67
N THR A 297 22.67 -4.17 -1.51
CA THR A 297 22.73 -5.25 -0.50
C THR A 297 21.65 -5.13 0.58
N SER A 298 20.82 -4.09 0.51
CA SER A 298 19.77 -3.81 1.50
C SER A 298 18.41 -4.25 0.98
N SER A 299 17.57 -4.72 1.90
CA SER A 299 16.19 -5.06 1.60
C SER A 299 15.26 -4.52 2.70
N SER A 300 14.05 -4.16 2.33
CA SER A 300 13.05 -3.60 3.24
C SER A 300 11.64 -4.00 2.85
N VAL A 301 10.73 -3.97 3.82
CA VAL A 301 9.31 -4.05 3.57
C VAL A 301 8.80 -2.61 3.46
N LEU A 302 8.27 -2.24 2.30
CA LEU A 302 7.69 -0.93 2.02
C LEU A 302 6.19 -0.99 1.74
N ASP A 303 5.71 -2.16 1.31
CA ASP A 303 4.33 -2.41 0.92
C ASP A 303 3.60 -3.17 2.03
N TYR A 304 2.43 -2.65 2.42
CA TYR A 304 1.70 -3.14 3.58
C TYR A 304 0.21 -3.29 3.30
N VAL A 305 -0.40 -4.19 4.07
CA VAL A 305 -1.83 -4.33 4.26
C VAL A 305 -2.11 -4.19 5.75
N LEU A 306 -2.81 -3.13 6.14
CA LEU A 306 -3.24 -2.90 7.51
C LEU A 306 -4.76 -3.08 7.61
N LEU A 307 -5.20 -3.71 8.70
CA LEU A 307 -6.55 -4.19 8.89
C LEU A 307 -7.12 -3.72 10.23
N SER A 308 -8.40 -3.35 10.28
CA SER A 308 -9.11 -3.09 11.53
C SER A 308 -9.46 -4.40 12.27
N CYS A 309 -10.02 -4.27 13.47
CA CYS A 309 -10.25 -5.39 14.39
C CYS A 309 -11.18 -6.49 13.86
N GLU A 310 -12.02 -6.23 12.85
CA GLU A 310 -12.90 -7.22 12.24
C GLU A 310 -12.14 -8.36 11.54
N PHE A 311 -10.84 -8.18 11.34
CA PHE A 311 -9.93 -9.14 10.71
C PHE A 311 -8.92 -9.74 11.70
N ASP A 312 -8.98 -9.35 12.97
CA ASP A 312 -8.11 -9.82 14.05
C ASP A 312 -8.80 -10.94 14.82
N ALA A 313 -8.28 -12.15 14.70
CA ALA A 313 -8.85 -13.33 15.35
C ALA A 313 -8.87 -13.24 16.89
N SER A 314 -8.06 -12.38 17.49
CA SER A 314 -8.07 -12.11 18.94
C SER A 314 -9.22 -11.21 19.37
N TYR A 315 -9.84 -10.50 18.45
CA TYR A 315 -11.00 -9.66 18.72
C TYR A 315 -12.30 -10.49 18.71
N HIS A 316 -13.10 -10.34 19.78
CA HIS A 316 -14.28 -11.19 20.01
C HIS A 316 -15.28 -11.19 18.84
N ASP A 317 -15.52 -10.01 18.22
CA ASP A 317 -16.52 -9.85 17.16
C ASP A 317 -15.90 -9.95 15.75
N SER A 318 -14.67 -10.45 15.61
CA SER A 318 -14.05 -10.56 14.30
C SER A 318 -14.74 -11.63 13.45
N LEU A 319 -15.01 -11.30 12.19
CA LEU A 319 -15.64 -12.20 11.21
C LEU A 319 -14.61 -13.00 10.42
N TYR A 320 -13.44 -12.41 10.19
CA TYR A 320 -12.37 -13.00 9.42
C TYR A 320 -11.09 -13.12 10.23
N GLN A 321 -10.22 -14.02 9.82
CA GLN A 321 -8.84 -14.12 10.27
C GLN A 321 -7.90 -14.13 9.09
N VAL A 322 -6.68 -13.63 9.28
CA VAL A 322 -5.62 -13.71 8.27
C VAL A 322 -5.07 -15.14 8.27
N SER A 323 -5.43 -15.93 7.26
CA SER A 323 -5.02 -17.33 7.11
C SER A 323 -3.86 -17.53 6.14
N GLY A 324 -3.46 -16.49 5.40
CA GLY A 324 -2.33 -16.53 4.48
C GLY A 324 -1.71 -15.16 4.29
N TYR A 325 -0.39 -15.14 4.12
CA TYR A 325 0.37 -13.95 3.79
C TYR A 325 1.52 -14.35 2.86
N ASP A 326 1.51 -13.82 1.66
CA ASP A 326 2.51 -14.06 0.65
C ASP A 326 3.12 -12.74 0.15
N THR A 327 4.43 -12.76 -0.12
CA THR A 327 5.11 -11.71 -0.85
C THR A 327 5.69 -12.33 -2.12
N TYR A 328 5.15 -11.94 -3.26
CA TYR A 328 5.70 -12.36 -4.55
C TYR A 328 6.89 -11.46 -4.91
N ASP A 329 8.10 -11.97 -4.75
CA ASP A 329 9.36 -11.26 -4.97
C ASP A 329 10.33 -11.99 -5.89
N ARG A 330 9.92 -13.11 -6.52
CA ARG A 330 10.78 -13.95 -7.37
C ARG A 330 11.42 -13.18 -8.51
N HIS A 331 10.70 -12.26 -9.11
CA HIS A 331 11.17 -11.38 -10.18
C HIS A 331 12.26 -10.40 -9.73
N LEU A 332 12.42 -10.18 -8.42
CA LEU A 332 13.45 -9.31 -7.83
C LEU A 332 14.71 -10.10 -7.46
N ILE A 333 14.54 -11.30 -6.88
CA ILE A 333 15.66 -12.08 -6.34
C ILE A 333 16.24 -13.09 -7.34
N ASN A 334 15.45 -13.55 -8.30
CA ASN A 334 15.86 -14.51 -9.32
C ASN A 334 15.08 -14.29 -10.64
N PRO A 335 15.26 -13.13 -11.30
CA PRO A 335 14.50 -12.76 -12.49
C PRO A 335 14.79 -13.67 -13.66
N ILE A 336 13.75 -14.03 -14.40
CA ILE A 336 13.85 -14.67 -15.71
C ILE A 336 13.79 -13.55 -16.75
N PHE A 337 14.89 -13.29 -17.45
CA PHE A 337 15.07 -12.13 -18.33
C PHE A 337 13.91 -11.91 -19.33
N ASP A 338 13.49 -12.97 -20.02
CA ASP A 338 12.42 -12.85 -21.04
C ASP A 338 11.04 -12.59 -20.44
N ARG A 339 10.79 -13.01 -19.19
CA ARG A 339 9.51 -12.87 -18.50
C ARG A 339 9.46 -11.63 -17.62
N ASP A 340 10.52 -11.39 -16.86
CA ASP A 340 10.50 -10.43 -15.74
C ASP A 340 11.16 -9.08 -16.10
N GLY A 341 11.65 -8.90 -17.33
CA GLY A 341 12.36 -7.68 -17.74
C GLY A 341 11.54 -6.39 -17.62
N GLU A 342 10.22 -6.49 -17.76
CA GLU A 342 9.30 -5.34 -17.62
C GLU A 342 8.31 -5.54 -16.44
N SER A 343 8.73 -6.27 -15.40
CA SER A 343 7.96 -6.47 -14.18
C SER A 343 7.88 -5.20 -13.33
N THR A 344 7.87 -5.32 -12.04
CA THR A 344 7.96 -4.23 -11.08
C THR A 344 9.25 -4.32 -10.28
N ASP A 345 9.68 -3.23 -9.66
CA ASP A 345 10.79 -3.19 -8.69
C ASP A 345 10.32 -3.42 -7.25
N HIS A 346 9.03 -3.71 -7.05
CA HIS A 346 8.43 -4.07 -5.77
C HIS A 346 7.95 -5.52 -5.74
N GLY A 347 8.06 -6.16 -4.57
CA GLY A 347 7.36 -7.40 -4.26
C GLY A 347 5.87 -7.13 -4.03
N ILE A 348 5.02 -8.02 -4.53
CA ILE A 348 3.57 -7.88 -4.39
C ILE A 348 3.12 -8.59 -3.12
N VAL A 349 2.46 -7.88 -2.22
CA VAL A 349 1.89 -8.46 -1.01
C VAL A 349 0.47 -8.95 -1.29
N LEU A 350 0.22 -10.21 -0.94
CA LEU A 350 -1.10 -10.84 -1.02
C LEU A 350 -1.44 -11.45 0.33
N ILE A 351 -2.60 -11.10 0.87
CA ILE A 351 -3.15 -11.75 2.06
C ILE A 351 -4.39 -12.56 1.70
N THR A 352 -4.61 -13.64 2.44
CA THR A 352 -5.84 -14.43 2.40
C THR A 352 -6.54 -14.30 3.75
N LEU A 353 -7.78 -13.86 3.70
CA LEU A 353 -8.68 -13.82 4.83
C LEU A 353 -9.63 -15.01 4.74
N THR A 354 -9.83 -15.74 5.83
CA THR A 354 -10.79 -16.84 5.91
C THR A 354 -11.86 -16.52 6.94
N LEU A 355 -13.12 -16.75 6.57
CA LEU A 355 -14.26 -16.56 7.46
C LEU A 355 -14.12 -17.50 8.66
N ARG A 356 -14.29 -16.96 9.86
CA ARG A 356 -14.27 -17.75 11.10
C ARG A 356 -15.57 -18.55 11.25
N SER A 357 -15.44 -19.78 11.70
CA SER A 357 -16.57 -20.71 11.94
C SER A 357 -17.26 -20.42 13.28
#